data_3aaf88ee2c58e72fa4e7efe9551b0c82
#
_entry.id   3aaf88ee2c58e72fa4e7efe9551b0c82
#
_cell.length_a   1.000
_cell.length_b   1.000
_cell.length_c   1.000
_cell.angle_alpha   90.00
_cell.angle_beta   90.00
_cell.angle_gamma   90.00
#
_symmetry.space_group_name_H-M   'P 1'
#
loop_
_entity.id
_entity.type
_entity.pdbx_description
1 polymer ?
#
loop_
_entity_poly.entity_id
_entity_poly.type
_entity_poly.pdbx_seq_one_letter_code
_entity_poly.pdbx_strand_id
1 'polypeptide(L)'
;MDKNIYSRLLKYTFRHKGLFSLSIIGFFIFAAADISAVEWLKRVISYINNSNQSELLSPISLALFLLVVSVLRGIGFYMGNFFMANVGLKVVHNLREELISSLIYQPMSFFDLASKGEIVNRIIFTTNQITGAATNALKILAKEGLLLIGLFVYLLYLSWKLTVVVLVITPLIAVVVSFAGKRMRRVARKIQEIMGLVTQVSNEIATGAREIKSFNNEDGEKDRFK
;
A
#
# COMPACT_ATOMS: atom_id res chain seq x y z
N MET A 1 11.08 -14.41 -7.32
CA MET A 1 11.10 -13.22 -6.45
C MET A 1 11.56 -13.68 -5.08
N ASP A 2 12.82 -13.38 -4.72
CA ASP A 2 13.53 -14.04 -3.63
C ASP A 2 12.94 -13.74 -2.26
N LYS A 3 12.55 -14.79 -1.53
CA LYS A 3 12.13 -14.74 -0.12
C LYS A 3 13.14 -13.99 0.77
N ASN A 4 14.41 -13.97 0.36
CA ASN A 4 15.50 -13.29 1.07
C ASN A 4 15.38 -11.75 1.09
N ILE A 5 14.82 -11.11 0.06
CA ILE A 5 14.70 -9.65 -0.02
C ILE A 5 13.64 -9.15 0.98
N TYR A 6 12.48 -9.79 1.04
CA TYR A 6 11.44 -9.44 2.00
C TYR A 6 11.89 -9.68 3.45
N SER A 7 12.59 -10.78 3.70
CA SER A 7 13.15 -11.09 5.02
C SER A 7 14.15 -10.02 5.49
N ARG A 8 15.01 -9.51 4.59
CA ARG A 8 15.94 -8.42 4.91
C ARG A 8 15.20 -7.12 5.20
N LEU A 9 14.21 -6.73 4.39
CA LEU A 9 13.40 -5.52 4.62
C LEU A 9 12.62 -5.59 5.93
N LEU A 10 12.04 -6.76 6.25
CA LEU A 10 11.41 -7.00 7.54
C LEU A 10 12.39 -6.82 8.70
N LYS A 11 13.62 -7.32 8.58
CA LYS A 11 14.66 -7.16 9.61
C LYS A 11 15.00 -5.69 9.87
N TYR A 12 15.06 -4.85 8.83
CA TYR A 12 15.24 -3.40 8.98
C TYR A 12 14.05 -2.73 9.67
N THR A 13 12.83 -3.13 9.33
CA THR A 13 11.60 -2.63 9.97
C THR A 13 11.57 -2.98 11.45
N PHE A 14 11.90 -4.23 11.81
CA PHE A 14 11.95 -4.69 13.20
C PHE A 14 13.13 -4.10 14.01
N ARG A 15 14.11 -3.47 13.37
CA ARG A 15 15.17 -2.72 14.09
C ARG A 15 14.58 -1.51 14.84
N HIS A 16 13.48 -0.95 14.34
CA HIS A 16 12.79 0.20 14.95
C HIS A 16 11.51 -0.21 15.70
N LYS A 17 11.63 -1.19 16.61
CA LYS A 17 10.51 -1.83 17.35
C LYS A 17 9.57 -0.83 18.02
N GLY A 18 10.07 0.25 18.61
CA GLY A 18 9.26 1.24 19.32
C GLY A 18 8.27 1.97 18.41
N LEU A 19 8.73 2.48 17.26
CA LEU A 19 7.87 3.17 16.30
C LEU A 19 6.89 2.19 15.63
N PHE A 20 7.36 0.97 15.35
CA PHE A 20 6.50 -0.08 14.79
C PHE A 20 5.40 -0.47 15.76
N SER A 21 5.70 -0.69 17.05
CA SER A 21 4.70 -0.97 18.08
C SER A 21 3.68 0.16 18.25
N LEU A 22 4.11 1.42 18.23
CA LEU A 22 3.21 2.57 18.28
C LEU A 22 2.27 2.62 17.07
N SER A 23 2.78 2.26 15.89
CA SER A 23 1.95 2.13 14.69
C SER A 23 0.89 1.02 14.84
N ILE A 24 1.27 -0.15 15.38
CA ILE A 24 0.36 -1.25 15.64
C ILE A 24 -0.72 -0.85 16.64
N ILE A 25 -0.37 -0.13 17.72
CA ILE A 25 -1.34 0.40 18.69
C ILE A 25 -2.32 1.36 18.00
N GLY A 26 -1.83 2.27 17.14
CA GLY A 26 -2.69 3.15 16.36
C GLY A 26 -3.68 2.39 15.47
N PHE A 27 -3.22 1.36 14.77
CA PHE A 27 -4.09 0.51 13.94
C PHE A 27 -5.05 -0.34 14.77
N PHE A 28 -4.67 -0.74 15.98
CA PHE A 28 -5.56 -1.43 16.90
C PHE A 28 -6.70 -0.52 17.36
N ILE A 29 -6.40 0.73 17.74
CA ILE A 29 -7.43 1.74 18.08
C ILE A 29 -8.35 1.97 16.89
N PHE A 30 -7.81 2.10 15.69
CA PHE A 30 -8.57 2.23 14.45
C PHE A 30 -9.53 1.05 14.24
N ALA A 31 -9.04 -0.19 14.35
CA ALA A 31 -9.84 -1.40 14.16
C ALA A 31 -10.93 -1.53 15.24
N ALA A 32 -10.62 -1.22 16.50
CA ALA A 32 -11.58 -1.23 17.59
C ALA A 32 -12.69 -0.18 17.37
N ALA A 33 -12.35 1.01 16.89
CA ALA A 33 -13.32 2.02 16.54
C ALA A 33 -14.22 1.60 15.36
N ASP A 34 -13.67 0.96 14.33
CA ASP A 34 -14.47 0.44 13.20
C ASP A 34 -15.45 -0.65 13.64
N ILE A 35 -15.03 -1.56 14.52
CA ILE A 35 -15.92 -2.58 15.10
C ILE A 35 -17.00 -1.93 15.96
N SER A 36 -16.66 -0.91 16.74
CA SER A 36 -17.62 -0.13 17.55
C SER A 36 -18.64 0.59 16.69
N ALA A 37 -18.27 1.03 15.48
CA ALA A 37 -19.20 1.62 14.52
C ALA A 37 -20.24 0.61 14.01
N VAL A 38 -19.85 -0.66 13.83
CA VAL A 38 -20.78 -1.74 13.48
C VAL A 38 -21.76 -2.01 14.62
N GLU A 39 -21.28 -2.04 15.88
CA GLU A 39 -22.14 -2.18 17.06
C GLU A 39 -23.09 -0.99 17.22
N TRP A 40 -22.63 0.23 16.90
CA TRP A 40 -23.47 1.42 16.87
C TRP A 40 -24.64 1.26 15.88
N LEU A 41 -24.37 0.79 14.66
CA LEU A 41 -25.40 0.56 13.65
C LEU A 41 -26.46 -0.42 14.15
N LYS A 42 -26.04 -1.50 14.80
CA LYS A 42 -26.95 -2.47 15.44
C LYS A 42 -27.85 -1.80 16.49
N ARG A 43 -27.30 -0.92 17.33
CA ARG A 43 -28.06 -0.18 18.34
C ARG A 43 -29.08 0.78 17.72
N VAL A 44 -28.70 1.47 16.62
CA VAL A 44 -29.63 2.34 15.88
C VAL A 44 -30.78 1.55 15.29
N ILE A 45 -30.51 0.40 14.66
CA ILE A 45 -31.57 -0.46 14.11
C ILE A 45 -32.50 -0.96 15.22
N SER A 46 -31.95 -1.35 16.38
CA SER A 46 -32.73 -1.76 17.54
C SER A 46 -33.57 -0.64 18.08
N TYR A 47 -33.07 0.60 18.12
CA TYR A 47 -33.84 1.78 18.54
C TYR A 47 -35.02 2.07 17.61
N ILE A 48 -34.84 1.95 16.30
CA ILE A 48 -35.88 2.16 15.29
C ILE A 48 -36.97 1.08 15.40
N ASN A 49 -36.60 -0.17 15.63
CA ASN A 49 -37.54 -1.30 15.69
C ASN A 49 -38.33 -1.34 17.01
N ASN A 50 -37.74 -0.89 18.13
CA ASN A 50 -38.33 -0.94 19.47
C ASN A 50 -38.61 0.47 19.98
N SER A 51 -39.54 1.19 19.35
CA SER A 51 -39.87 2.58 19.69
C SER A 51 -40.47 2.78 21.09
N ASN A 52 -40.70 1.72 21.91
CA ASN A 52 -41.37 1.79 23.19
C ASN A 52 -40.58 1.38 24.45
N GLN A 53 -39.29 1.02 24.34
CA GLN A 53 -38.58 0.52 25.54
C GLN A 53 -37.06 0.80 25.48
N SER A 54 -36.64 2.01 25.74
CA SER A 54 -35.37 2.24 26.47
C SER A 54 -35.11 3.74 26.68
N GLU A 55 -35.38 4.23 27.87
CA GLU A 55 -34.94 5.55 28.37
C GLU A 55 -33.44 5.77 28.28
N LEU A 56 -32.64 4.70 28.11
CA LEU A 56 -31.17 4.73 27.99
C LEU A 56 -30.66 5.03 26.59
N LEU A 57 -31.49 4.91 25.55
CA LEU A 57 -31.07 5.13 24.13
C LEU A 57 -31.76 6.42 23.60
N SER A 58 -31.35 7.59 24.10
CA SER A 58 -31.78 8.83 23.49
C SER A 58 -31.05 9.06 22.14
N PRO A 59 -31.67 9.75 21.15
CA PRO A 59 -31.00 10.10 19.90
C PRO A 59 -29.69 10.86 20.12
N ILE A 60 -29.62 11.65 21.20
CA ILE A 60 -28.43 12.42 21.59
C ILE A 60 -27.29 11.48 22.01
N SER A 61 -27.57 10.43 22.79
CA SER A 61 -26.55 9.47 23.23
C SER A 61 -25.97 8.66 22.04
N LEU A 62 -26.81 8.31 21.07
CA LEU A 62 -26.38 7.64 19.84
C LEU A 62 -25.49 8.54 18.97
N ALA A 63 -25.86 9.83 18.85
CA ALA A 63 -25.06 10.81 18.12
C ALA A 63 -23.70 11.06 18.80
N LEU A 64 -23.69 11.23 20.12
CA LEU A 64 -22.47 11.43 20.91
C LEU A 64 -21.54 10.22 20.82
N PHE A 65 -22.07 9.01 20.90
CA PHE A 65 -21.29 7.78 20.74
C PHE A 65 -20.62 7.71 19.36
N LEU A 66 -21.37 8.01 18.29
CA LEU A 66 -20.82 8.05 16.94
C LEU A 66 -19.70 9.09 16.80
N LEU A 67 -19.87 10.27 17.41
CA LEU A 67 -18.86 11.31 17.40
C LEU A 67 -17.57 10.84 18.09
N VAL A 68 -17.67 10.24 19.28
CA VAL A 68 -16.51 9.69 20.01
C VAL A 68 -15.82 8.60 19.20
N VAL A 69 -16.56 7.65 18.64
CA VAL A 69 -16.02 6.58 17.80
C VAL A 69 -15.29 7.16 16.57
N SER A 70 -15.88 8.18 15.93
CA SER A 70 -15.29 8.83 14.76
C SER A 70 -13.97 9.54 15.10
N VAL A 71 -13.90 10.23 16.23
CA VAL A 71 -12.68 10.87 16.73
C VAL A 71 -11.61 9.83 17.06
N LEU A 72 -11.95 8.76 17.78
CA LEU A 72 -11.02 7.68 18.09
C LEU A 72 -10.48 6.99 16.81
N ARG A 73 -11.37 6.77 15.84
CA ARG A 73 -11.00 6.24 14.52
C ARG A 73 -9.98 7.15 13.81
N GLY A 74 -10.24 8.46 13.82
CA GLY A 74 -9.34 9.46 13.24
C GLY A 74 -7.97 9.47 13.91
N ILE A 75 -7.94 9.46 15.24
CA ILE A 75 -6.70 9.42 16.03
C ILE A 75 -5.93 8.13 15.75
N GLY A 76 -6.59 6.97 15.80
CA GLY A 76 -5.97 5.67 15.53
C GLY A 76 -5.39 5.59 14.12
N PHE A 77 -6.13 6.08 13.12
CA PHE A 77 -5.69 6.15 11.74
C PHE A 77 -4.46 7.05 11.58
N TYR A 78 -4.50 8.25 12.14
CA TYR A 78 -3.38 9.20 12.07
C TYR A 78 -2.13 8.63 12.75
N MET A 79 -2.25 8.15 13.98
CA MET A 79 -1.13 7.54 14.73
C MET A 79 -0.53 6.37 13.97
N GLY A 80 -1.35 5.42 13.53
CA GLY A 80 -0.90 4.25 12.78
C GLY A 80 -0.10 4.62 11.55
N ASN A 81 -0.63 5.54 10.72
CA ASN A 81 0.03 5.99 9.50
C ASN A 81 1.28 6.81 9.76
N PHE A 82 1.25 7.72 10.73
CA PHE A 82 2.37 8.60 11.06
C PHE A 82 3.60 7.80 11.54
N PHE A 83 3.40 6.88 12.50
CA PHE A 83 4.51 6.07 13.00
C PHE A 83 5.01 5.08 11.96
N MET A 84 4.13 4.50 11.11
CA MET A 84 4.56 3.62 10.03
C MET A 84 5.35 4.37 8.95
N ALA A 85 4.96 5.61 8.62
CA ALA A 85 5.72 6.46 7.70
C ALA A 85 7.12 6.75 8.24
N ASN A 86 7.24 7.07 9.53
CA ASN A 86 8.53 7.28 10.18
C ASN A 86 9.41 6.01 10.17
N VAL A 87 8.83 4.83 10.35
CA VAL A 87 9.55 3.55 10.17
C VAL A 87 10.10 3.46 8.74
N GLY A 88 9.27 3.75 7.74
CA GLY A 88 9.67 3.76 6.34
C GLY A 88 10.85 4.69 6.05
N LEU A 89 10.78 5.93 6.53
CA LEU A 89 11.88 6.90 6.37
C LEU A 89 13.19 6.42 6.99
N LYS A 90 13.14 5.81 8.18
CA LYS A 90 14.34 5.24 8.83
C LYS A 90 14.90 4.05 8.07
N VAL A 91 14.05 3.20 7.51
CA VAL A 91 14.50 2.08 6.66
C VAL A 91 15.17 2.59 5.39
N VAL A 92 14.60 3.63 4.73
CA VAL A 92 15.23 4.29 3.56
C VAL A 92 16.60 4.84 3.94
N HIS A 93 16.69 5.54 5.06
CA HIS A 93 17.95 6.14 5.53
C HIS A 93 19.03 5.07 5.73
N ASN A 94 18.74 4.01 6.46
CA ASN A 94 19.67 2.93 6.73
C ASN A 94 20.12 2.22 5.44
N LEU A 95 19.20 1.98 4.50
CA LEU A 95 19.54 1.38 3.21
C LEU A 95 20.44 2.28 2.37
N ARG A 96 20.19 3.59 2.38
CA ARG A 96 21.06 4.55 1.66
C ARG A 96 22.44 4.61 2.28
N GLU A 97 22.55 4.62 3.58
CA GLU A 97 23.83 4.60 4.30
C GLU A 97 24.64 3.34 3.94
N GLU A 98 24.02 2.17 3.94
CA GLU A 98 24.68 0.92 3.51
C GLU A 98 25.09 0.94 2.04
N LEU A 99 24.24 1.47 1.15
CA LEU A 99 24.55 1.58 -0.27
C LEU A 99 25.72 2.55 -0.53
N ILE A 100 25.72 3.71 0.12
CA ILE A 100 26.81 4.69 -0.01
C ILE A 100 28.10 4.11 0.56
N SER A 101 28.04 3.49 1.73
CA SER A 101 29.19 2.81 2.33
C SER A 101 29.75 1.74 1.39
N SER A 102 28.88 0.87 0.86
CA SER A 102 29.28 -0.16 -0.11
C SER A 102 29.88 0.43 -1.39
N LEU A 103 29.37 1.57 -1.86
CA LEU A 103 29.85 2.24 -3.06
C LEU A 103 31.29 2.77 -2.87
N ILE A 104 31.58 3.37 -1.71
CA ILE A 104 32.91 3.94 -1.41
C ILE A 104 34.01 2.87 -1.47
N TYR A 105 33.70 1.64 -1.10
CA TYR A 105 34.65 0.52 -1.11
C TYR A 105 34.68 -0.27 -2.42
N GLN A 106 33.97 0.18 -3.49
CA GLN A 106 34.02 -0.48 -4.79
C GLN A 106 35.35 -0.19 -5.52
N PRO A 107 35.90 -1.16 -6.28
CA PRO A 107 37.09 -0.95 -7.09
C PRO A 107 36.82 0.02 -8.24
N MET A 108 37.87 0.68 -8.74
CA MET A 108 37.78 1.69 -9.80
C MET A 108 37.11 1.14 -11.07
N SER A 109 37.35 -0.12 -11.40
CA SER A 109 36.75 -0.81 -12.54
C SER A 109 35.19 -0.80 -12.50
N PHE A 110 34.57 -0.73 -11.32
CA PHE A 110 33.13 -0.59 -11.20
C PHE A 110 32.66 0.77 -11.73
N PHE A 111 33.40 1.83 -11.44
CA PHE A 111 33.07 3.19 -11.86
C PHE A 111 33.33 3.44 -13.36
N ASP A 112 34.23 2.69 -13.94
CA ASP A 112 34.52 2.74 -15.38
C ASP A 112 33.40 2.10 -16.22
N LEU A 113 32.75 1.07 -15.68
CA LEU A 113 31.64 0.34 -16.33
C LEU A 113 30.26 0.90 -16.09
N ALA A 114 30.04 1.52 -14.93
CA ALA A 114 28.74 2.01 -14.54
C ALA A 114 28.57 3.50 -14.86
N SER A 115 27.46 3.90 -15.48
CA SER A 115 27.18 5.30 -15.68
C SER A 115 26.91 6.01 -14.33
N LYS A 116 27.47 7.21 -14.15
CA LYS A 116 27.25 8.04 -12.93
C LYS A 116 25.77 8.24 -12.65
N GLY A 117 24.96 8.44 -13.70
CA GLY A 117 23.50 8.60 -13.59
C GLY A 117 22.80 7.35 -13.09
N GLU A 118 23.23 6.16 -13.49
CA GLU A 118 22.67 4.90 -13.03
C GLU A 118 22.92 4.67 -11.53
N ILE A 119 24.15 4.96 -11.06
CA ILE A 119 24.50 4.86 -9.64
C ILE A 119 23.62 5.78 -8.81
N VAL A 120 23.48 7.04 -9.20
CA VAL A 120 22.62 8.02 -8.52
C VAL A 120 21.16 7.58 -8.52
N ASN A 121 20.66 7.09 -9.66
CA ASN A 121 19.30 6.60 -9.79
C ASN A 121 19.02 5.41 -8.84
N ARG A 122 19.94 4.46 -8.74
CA ARG A 122 19.82 3.32 -7.83
C ARG A 122 19.77 3.75 -6.36
N ILE A 123 20.61 4.70 -5.95
CA ILE A 123 20.67 5.16 -4.54
C ILE A 123 19.43 6.00 -4.18
N ILE A 124 18.99 6.89 -5.07
CA ILE A 124 17.92 7.84 -4.75
C ILE A 124 16.54 7.26 -5.07
N PHE A 125 16.31 6.85 -6.33
CA PHE A 125 14.97 6.48 -6.80
C PHE A 125 14.63 5.02 -6.52
N THR A 126 15.51 4.08 -6.86
CA THR A 126 15.22 2.65 -6.68
C THR A 126 15.08 2.29 -5.22
N THR A 127 15.92 2.86 -4.35
CA THR A 127 15.81 2.64 -2.89
C THR A 127 14.47 3.14 -2.33
N ASN A 128 14.02 4.31 -2.76
CA ASN A 128 12.71 4.85 -2.35
C ASN A 128 11.56 3.96 -2.83
N GLN A 129 11.59 3.50 -4.08
CA GLN A 129 10.54 2.64 -4.64
C GLN A 129 10.43 1.31 -3.88
N ILE A 130 11.54 0.63 -3.66
CA ILE A 130 11.56 -0.67 -2.96
C ILE A 130 11.08 -0.50 -1.52
N THR A 131 11.59 0.50 -0.82
CA THR A 131 11.22 0.73 0.59
C THR A 131 9.78 1.19 0.71
N GLY A 132 9.33 2.09 -0.18
CA GLY A 132 7.94 2.53 -0.22
C GLY A 132 6.97 1.38 -0.45
N ALA A 133 7.26 0.49 -1.39
CA ALA A 133 6.46 -0.70 -1.64
C ALA A 133 6.42 -1.64 -0.43
N ALA A 134 7.57 -1.91 0.21
CA ALA A 134 7.66 -2.79 1.37
C ALA A 134 6.95 -2.20 2.60
N THR A 135 7.15 -0.92 2.89
CA THR A 135 6.50 -0.24 4.03
C THR A 135 4.99 -0.16 3.83
N ASN A 136 4.54 0.09 2.60
CA ASN A 136 3.11 0.14 2.28
C ASN A 136 2.46 -1.25 2.41
N ALA A 137 3.14 -2.30 1.98
CA ALA A 137 2.67 -3.67 2.18
C ALA A 137 2.55 -4.02 3.67
N LEU A 138 3.53 -3.67 4.50
CA LEU A 138 3.48 -3.88 5.96
C LEU A 138 2.37 -3.07 6.62
N LYS A 139 2.16 -1.82 6.19
CA LYS A 139 1.07 -0.98 6.66
C LYS A 139 -0.30 -1.61 6.36
N ILE A 140 -0.50 -2.08 5.14
CA ILE A 140 -1.76 -2.74 4.73
C ILE A 140 -1.96 -4.02 5.55
N LEU A 141 -0.94 -4.87 5.66
CA LEU A 141 -1.02 -6.10 6.44
C LEU A 141 -1.33 -5.83 7.92
N ALA A 142 -0.70 -4.84 8.53
CA ALA A 142 -0.94 -4.49 9.93
C ALA A 142 -2.35 -3.90 10.11
N LYS A 143 -2.73 -2.91 9.32
CA LYS A 143 -4.02 -2.21 9.44
C LYS A 143 -5.19 -3.13 9.10
N GLU A 144 -5.19 -3.67 7.88
CA GLU A 144 -6.31 -4.48 7.38
C GLU A 144 -6.33 -5.87 8.04
N GLY A 145 -5.15 -6.42 8.37
CA GLY A 145 -5.04 -7.68 9.10
C GLY A 145 -5.66 -7.59 10.50
N LEU A 146 -5.36 -6.53 11.26
CA LEU A 146 -5.98 -6.30 12.58
C LEU A 146 -7.49 -6.10 12.46
N LEU A 147 -7.93 -5.32 11.47
CA LEU A 147 -9.35 -5.09 11.22
C LEU A 147 -10.07 -6.40 10.85
N LEU A 148 -9.49 -7.21 9.96
CA LEU A 148 -10.04 -8.51 9.57
C LEU A 148 -10.17 -9.45 10.75
N ILE A 149 -9.14 -9.57 11.57
CA ILE A 149 -9.15 -10.42 12.78
C ILE A 149 -10.23 -9.92 13.73
N GLY A 150 -10.29 -8.62 13.98
CA GLY A 150 -11.27 -8.03 14.87
C GLY A 150 -12.72 -8.24 14.39
N LEU A 151 -13.00 -8.00 13.11
CA LEU A 151 -14.31 -8.23 12.52
C LEU A 151 -14.69 -9.72 12.52
N PHE A 152 -13.73 -10.60 12.29
CA PHE A 152 -13.95 -12.05 12.32
C PHE A 152 -14.34 -12.52 13.73
N VAL A 153 -13.62 -12.06 14.75
CA VAL A 153 -13.94 -12.34 16.17
C VAL A 153 -15.31 -11.79 16.53
N TYR A 154 -15.60 -10.56 16.11
CA TYR A 154 -16.91 -9.93 16.35
C TYR A 154 -18.04 -10.68 15.64
N LEU A 155 -17.84 -11.15 14.42
CA LEU A 155 -18.81 -11.94 13.67
C LEU A 155 -19.10 -13.31 14.34
N LEU A 156 -18.06 -13.98 14.86
CA LEU A 156 -18.20 -15.21 15.64
C LEU A 156 -19.04 -14.98 16.90
N TYR A 157 -18.81 -13.86 17.59
CA TYR A 157 -19.57 -13.48 18.77
C TYR A 157 -21.04 -13.21 18.44
N LEU A 158 -21.30 -12.56 17.31
CA LEU A 158 -22.66 -12.19 16.89
C LEU A 158 -23.46 -13.40 16.40
N SER A 159 -22.89 -14.22 15.53
CA SER A 159 -23.54 -15.42 14.99
C SER A 159 -22.52 -16.35 14.31
N TRP A 160 -22.27 -17.50 14.93
CA TRP A 160 -21.41 -18.52 14.34
C TRP A 160 -21.92 -19.07 12.99
N LYS A 161 -23.26 -19.12 12.82
CA LYS A 161 -23.90 -19.58 11.57
C LYS A 161 -23.57 -18.64 10.39
N LEU A 162 -23.66 -17.31 10.62
CA LEU A 162 -23.29 -16.32 9.60
C LEU A 162 -21.79 -16.38 9.30
N THR A 163 -20.96 -16.62 10.30
CA THR A 163 -19.52 -16.75 10.09
C THR A 163 -19.18 -17.93 9.16
N VAL A 164 -19.85 -19.07 9.31
CA VAL A 164 -19.67 -20.22 8.41
C VAL A 164 -20.06 -19.86 6.98
N VAL A 165 -21.17 -19.16 6.77
CA VAL A 165 -21.61 -18.71 5.46
C VAL A 165 -20.55 -17.80 4.81
N VAL A 166 -20.03 -16.81 5.55
CA VAL A 166 -18.96 -15.91 5.07
C VAL A 166 -17.69 -16.72 4.72
N LEU A 167 -17.31 -17.70 5.55
CA LEU A 167 -16.14 -18.56 5.35
C LEU A 167 -16.26 -19.41 4.08
N VAL A 168 -17.47 -19.85 3.71
CA VAL A 168 -17.72 -20.58 2.47
C VAL A 168 -17.72 -19.66 1.25
N ILE A 169 -18.26 -18.44 1.38
CA ILE A 169 -18.33 -17.48 0.27
C ILE A 169 -16.96 -16.86 -0.03
N THR A 170 -16.13 -16.63 0.99
CA THR A 170 -14.80 -16.00 0.85
C THR A 170 -13.88 -16.69 -0.17
N PRO A 171 -13.68 -18.02 -0.17
CA PRO A 171 -12.86 -18.68 -1.18
C PRO A 171 -13.46 -18.58 -2.59
N LEU A 172 -14.77 -18.55 -2.74
CA LEU A 172 -15.42 -18.34 -4.03
C LEU A 172 -15.08 -16.95 -4.60
N ILE A 173 -15.18 -15.91 -3.77
CA ILE A 173 -14.76 -14.55 -4.14
C ILE A 173 -13.26 -14.52 -4.48
N ALA A 174 -12.43 -15.19 -3.68
CA ALA A 174 -10.98 -15.24 -3.91
C ALA A 174 -10.62 -15.85 -5.27
N VAL A 175 -11.34 -16.87 -5.73
CA VAL A 175 -11.17 -17.47 -7.07
C VAL A 175 -11.50 -16.44 -8.15
N VAL A 176 -12.64 -15.76 -8.06
CA VAL A 176 -13.05 -14.73 -9.03
C VAL A 176 -12.03 -13.59 -9.09
N VAL A 177 -11.61 -13.07 -7.94
CA VAL A 177 -10.59 -12.00 -7.84
C VAL A 177 -9.25 -12.46 -8.41
N SER A 178 -8.84 -13.71 -8.15
CA SER A 178 -7.62 -14.29 -8.71
C SER A 178 -7.66 -14.36 -10.24
N PHE A 179 -8.80 -14.72 -10.81
CA PHE A 179 -9.00 -14.79 -12.26
C PHE A 179 -8.94 -13.40 -12.91
N ALA A 180 -9.66 -12.43 -12.31
CA ALA A 180 -9.61 -11.03 -12.73
C ALA A 180 -8.19 -10.46 -12.63
N GLY A 181 -7.49 -10.73 -11.54
CA GLY A 181 -6.11 -10.27 -11.32
C GLY A 181 -5.10 -10.86 -12.33
N LYS A 182 -5.28 -12.12 -12.77
CA LYS A 182 -4.45 -12.71 -13.83
C LYS A 182 -4.68 -11.98 -15.17
N ARG A 183 -5.92 -11.66 -15.48
CA ARG A 183 -6.28 -10.91 -16.71
C ARG A 183 -5.71 -9.49 -16.69
N MET A 184 -5.86 -8.79 -15.57
CA MET A 184 -5.31 -7.44 -15.41
C MET A 184 -3.78 -7.41 -15.51
N ARG A 185 -3.07 -8.37 -14.92
CA ARG A 185 -1.62 -8.49 -15.07
C ARG A 185 -1.18 -8.69 -16.52
N ARG A 186 -1.96 -9.44 -17.32
CA ARG A 186 -1.68 -9.62 -18.75
C ARG A 186 -1.85 -8.31 -19.52
N VAL A 187 -2.90 -7.55 -19.23
CA VAL A 187 -3.13 -6.23 -19.82
C VAL A 187 -2.03 -5.26 -19.42
N ALA A 188 -1.66 -5.22 -18.13
CA ALA A 188 -0.58 -4.35 -17.63
C ALA A 188 0.77 -4.64 -18.32
N ARG A 189 1.11 -5.92 -18.56
CA ARG A 189 2.32 -6.28 -19.32
C ARG A 189 2.28 -5.74 -20.75
N LYS A 190 1.14 -5.90 -21.46
CA LYS A 190 1.00 -5.33 -22.80
C LYS A 190 1.17 -3.81 -22.81
N ILE A 191 0.60 -3.12 -21.82
CA ILE A 191 0.78 -1.66 -21.68
C ILE A 191 2.28 -1.34 -21.48
N GLN A 192 3.01 -2.09 -20.65
CA GLN A 192 4.44 -1.87 -20.45
C GLN A 192 5.26 -2.12 -21.73
N GLU A 193 4.93 -3.16 -22.50
CA GLU A 193 5.56 -3.43 -23.80
C GLU A 193 5.34 -2.27 -24.77
N ILE A 194 4.11 -1.79 -24.89
CA ILE A 194 3.77 -0.64 -25.75
C ILE A 194 4.48 0.63 -25.26
N MET A 195 4.49 0.89 -23.94
CA MET A 195 5.22 2.04 -23.39
C MET A 195 6.73 1.95 -23.64
N GLY A 196 7.29 0.75 -23.64
CA GLY A 196 8.69 0.52 -24.08
C GLY A 196 8.92 0.97 -25.52
N LEU A 197 8.05 0.58 -26.44
CA LEU A 197 8.12 0.99 -27.84
C LEU A 197 7.95 2.51 -28.00
N VAL A 198 6.98 3.12 -27.31
CA VAL A 198 6.77 4.57 -27.33
C VAL A 198 8.03 5.30 -26.84
N THR A 199 8.65 4.82 -25.78
CA THR A 199 9.87 5.41 -25.22
C THR A 199 11.04 5.28 -26.21
N GLN A 200 11.17 4.12 -26.86
CA GLN A 200 12.19 3.90 -27.88
C GLN A 200 12.02 4.85 -29.05
N VAL A 201 10.83 4.93 -29.66
CA VAL A 201 10.56 5.84 -30.79
C VAL A 201 10.77 7.30 -30.38
N SER A 202 10.34 7.68 -29.16
CA SER A 202 10.56 9.04 -28.66
C SER A 202 12.06 9.38 -28.55
N ASN A 203 12.88 8.42 -28.08
CA ASN A 203 14.33 8.60 -28.00
C ASN A 203 14.96 8.67 -29.40
N GLU A 204 14.51 7.83 -30.35
CA GLU A 204 14.97 7.88 -31.74
C GLU A 204 14.70 9.24 -32.37
N ILE A 205 13.47 9.77 -32.22
CA ILE A 205 13.08 11.09 -32.72
C ILE A 205 13.90 12.20 -32.04
N ALA A 206 14.08 12.14 -30.71
CA ALA A 206 14.85 13.14 -29.98
C ALA A 206 16.34 13.14 -30.39
N THR A 207 16.92 11.96 -30.60
CA THR A 207 18.32 11.83 -31.02
C THR A 207 18.53 12.20 -32.48
N GLY A 208 17.61 11.78 -33.36
CA GLY A 208 17.62 12.06 -34.79
C GLY A 208 16.93 13.38 -35.20
N ALA A 209 16.59 14.24 -34.25
CA ALA A 209 15.84 15.47 -34.54
C ALA A 209 16.54 16.38 -35.57
N ARG A 210 17.89 16.42 -35.60
CA ARG A 210 18.67 17.19 -36.56
C ARG A 210 18.56 16.61 -37.96
N GLU A 211 18.62 15.27 -38.08
CA GLU A 211 18.49 14.55 -39.35
C GLU A 211 17.06 14.71 -39.91
N ILE A 212 16.02 14.53 -39.08
CA ILE A 212 14.63 14.72 -39.46
C ILE A 212 14.41 16.11 -40.03
N LYS A 213 14.94 17.15 -39.37
CA LYS A 213 14.89 18.54 -39.81
C LYS A 213 15.68 18.79 -41.10
N SER A 214 16.85 18.18 -41.24
CA SER A 214 17.71 18.36 -42.43
C SER A 214 17.08 17.75 -43.68
N PHE A 215 16.34 16.66 -43.54
CA PHE A 215 15.65 15.98 -44.65
C PHE A 215 14.19 16.38 -44.82
N ASN A 216 13.67 17.31 -43.99
CA ASN A 216 12.28 17.78 -44.00
C ASN A 216 11.26 16.63 -43.94
N ASN A 217 11.55 15.58 -43.13
CA ASN A 217 10.78 14.33 -43.05
C ASN A 217 9.92 14.23 -41.79
N GLU A 218 9.42 15.37 -41.27
CA GLU A 218 8.59 15.43 -40.06
C GLU A 218 7.28 14.65 -40.20
N ASP A 219 6.65 14.73 -41.37
CA ASP A 219 5.38 14.04 -41.61
C ASP A 219 5.59 12.52 -41.73
N GLY A 220 6.70 12.06 -42.28
CA GLY A 220 7.05 10.64 -42.34
C GLY A 220 7.25 10.03 -40.95
N GLU A 221 7.95 10.73 -40.04
CA GLU A 221 8.12 10.28 -38.68
C GLU A 221 6.83 10.33 -37.85
N LYS A 222 5.97 11.31 -38.10
CA LYS A 222 4.63 11.40 -37.49
C LYS A 222 3.72 10.23 -37.88
N ASP A 223 3.79 9.80 -39.14
CA ASP A 223 2.98 8.65 -39.61
C ASP A 223 3.52 7.34 -39.08
N ARG A 224 4.83 7.21 -38.86
CA ARG A 224 5.46 6.07 -38.21
C ARG A 224 5.02 5.90 -36.75
N PHE A 225 4.65 6.98 -36.10
CA PHE A 225 4.21 6.97 -34.69
C PHE A 225 2.71 6.62 -34.53
N LYS A 226 1.91 6.67 -35.58
CA LYS A 226 0.48 6.28 -35.55
C LYS A 226 0.32 4.76 -35.56
#